data_f0827653e66fcbd753ae8592ab9d2357
#
_entry.id   f0827653e66fcbd753ae8592ab9d2357
#
_cell.length_a   1.000
_cell.length_b   1.000
_cell.length_c   1.000
_cell.angle_alpha   90.00
_cell.angle_beta   90.00
_cell.angle_gamma   90.00
#
_symmetry.space_group_name_H-M   'P 1'
#
loop_
_entity.id
_entity.type
_entity.pdbx_description
1 polymer ?
#
loop_
_entity_poly.entity_id
_entity_poly.type
_entity_poly.pdbx_seq_one_letter_code
_entity_poly.pdbx_strand_id
1 'polypeptide(L)'
;PVIENGFYYDFARKEPFTDDDLKKIEERMSKIIDKDLKTRREVWERDKAIKHFKKIGEKYKAEIIESIPETEELSVYHHGDTWYDLCRGPHLVSSSKIGKAFKLTKVSGAYWRGDSKNEMLQRIYGTSWASQKDLDDYLKRIEEAEKRDHRKLGKEMDLFHFREESPGSVFWHEKGWTLFQKLINYMRAKQD
;
A
#
# COMPACT_ATOMS: atom_id res chain seq x y z
N PRO A 1 -0.34 -6.99 3.61
CA PRO A 1 -0.59 -6.23 4.84
C PRO A 1 -1.71 -5.20 4.67
N VAL A 2 -2.43 -4.90 5.77
CA VAL A 2 -3.50 -3.90 5.82
C VAL A 2 -2.90 -2.56 6.26
N ILE A 3 -3.37 -1.48 5.66
CA ILE A 3 -3.08 -0.09 6.03
C ILE A 3 -4.38 0.67 6.22
N GLU A 4 -4.33 1.93 6.69
CA GLU A 4 -5.50 2.71 7.12
C GLU A 4 -6.68 2.68 6.13
N ASN A 5 -6.42 2.90 4.83
CA ASN A 5 -7.47 2.94 3.80
C ASN A 5 -7.23 1.93 2.67
N GLY A 6 -6.59 0.78 2.99
CA GLY A 6 -6.33 -0.20 1.96
C GLY A 6 -5.36 -1.30 2.37
N PHE A 7 -4.62 -1.78 1.40
CA PHE A 7 -3.65 -2.85 1.56
C PHE A 7 -2.45 -2.66 0.64
N TYR A 8 -1.40 -3.42 0.88
CA TYR A 8 -0.30 -3.55 -0.07
C TYR A 8 0.22 -4.98 -0.13
N TYR A 9 0.93 -5.28 -1.22
CA TYR A 9 1.64 -6.54 -1.40
C TYR A 9 2.99 -6.29 -2.08
N ASP A 10 4.05 -7.00 -1.60
CA ASP A 10 5.42 -6.84 -2.08
C ASP A 10 5.79 -7.99 -3.02
N PHE A 11 6.44 -7.65 -4.12
CA PHE A 11 6.84 -8.59 -5.17
C PHE A 11 8.33 -8.48 -5.47
N ALA A 12 9.03 -9.59 -5.45
CA ALA A 12 10.39 -9.73 -5.97
C ALA A 12 10.33 -9.96 -7.48
N ARG A 13 10.27 -8.87 -8.26
CA ARG A 13 10.23 -8.91 -9.72
C ARG A 13 11.32 -8.01 -10.29
N LYS A 14 12.02 -8.47 -11.31
CA LYS A 14 13.09 -7.69 -11.97
C LYS A 14 12.55 -6.53 -12.80
N GLU A 15 11.50 -6.81 -13.58
CA GLU A 15 10.87 -5.79 -14.43
C GLU A 15 9.88 -4.95 -13.63
N PRO A 16 9.84 -3.61 -13.81
CA PRO A 16 8.86 -2.76 -13.17
C PRO A 16 7.42 -3.12 -13.56
N PHE A 17 6.49 -3.04 -12.61
CA PHE A 17 5.07 -3.09 -12.92
C PHE A 17 4.65 -1.82 -13.66
N THR A 18 3.84 -1.99 -14.70
CA THR A 18 3.24 -0.91 -15.48
C THR A 18 1.77 -0.70 -15.09
N ASP A 19 1.18 0.42 -15.50
CA ASP A 19 -0.26 0.67 -15.31
C ASP A 19 -1.12 -0.38 -16.01
N ASP A 20 -0.65 -0.94 -17.14
CA ASP A 20 -1.34 -2.02 -17.83
C ASP A 20 -1.26 -3.35 -17.07
N ASP A 21 -0.16 -3.59 -16.35
CA ASP A 21 -0.08 -4.74 -15.44
C ASP A 21 -1.11 -4.59 -14.31
N LEU A 22 -1.27 -3.40 -13.72
CA LEU A 22 -2.27 -3.16 -12.67
C LEU A 22 -3.68 -3.43 -13.18
N LYS A 23 -4.03 -2.99 -14.38
CA LYS A 23 -5.35 -3.26 -14.99
C LYS A 23 -5.59 -4.77 -15.17
N LYS A 24 -4.60 -5.50 -15.69
CA LYS A 24 -4.68 -6.95 -15.86
C LYS A 24 -4.83 -7.68 -14.53
N ILE A 25 -4.14 -7.19 -13.48
CA ILE A 25 -4.27 -7.74 -12.13
C ILE A 25 -5.69 -7.49 -11.59
N GLU A 26 -6.25 -6.28 -11.73
CA GLU A 26 -7.63 -5.97 -11.32
C GLU A 26 -8.66 -6.86 -12.03
N GLU A 27 -8.51 -7.05 -13.34
CA GLU A 27 -9.37 -7.98 -14.10
C GLU A 27 -9.28 -9.40 -13.57
N ARG A 28 -8.06 -9.85 -13.24
CA ARG A 28 -7.86 -11.18 -12.67
C ARG A 28 -8.44 -11.31 -11.27
N MET A 29 -8.28 -10.28 -10.43
CA MET A 29 -8.92 -10.22 -9.12
C MET A 29 -10.43 -10.33 -9.22
N SER A 30 -11.07 -9.59 -10.13
CA SER A 30 -12.51 -9.68 -10.38
C SER A 30 -12.95 -11.10 -10.76
N LYS A 31 -12.21 -11.77 -11.65
CA LYS A 31 -12.48 -13.16 -12.03
C LYS A 31 -12.31 -14.16 -10.88
N ILE A 32 -11.40 -13.88 -9.92
CA ILE A 32 -11.23 -14.71 -8.73
C ILE A 32 -12.38 -14.50 -7.75
N ILE A 33 -12.84 -13.26 -7.59
CA ILE A 33 -14.02 -12.94 -6.77
C ILE A 33 -15.26 -13.68 -7.28
N ASP A 34 -15.47 -13.70 -8.59
CA ASP A 34 -16.61 -14.39 -9.22
C ASP A 34 -16.60 -15.91 -9.02
N LYS A 35 -15.44 -16.49 -8.74
CA LYS A 35 -15.32 -17.95 -8.47
C LYS A 35 -15.81 -18.36 -7.09
N ASP A 36 -16.07 -17.44 -6.19
CA ASP A 36 -16.47 -17.68 -4.78
C ASP A 36 -15.61 -18.74 -4.08
N LEU A 37 -14.29 -18.62 -4.21
CA LEU A 37 -13.34 -19.55 -3.61
C LEU A 37 -13.46 -19.54 -2.09
N LYS A 38 -13.72 -20.69 -1.48
CA LYS A 38 -13.84 -20.84 -0.03
C LYS A 38 -12.50 -20.64 0.63
N THR A 39 -12.52 -19.99 1.78
CA THR A 39 -11.33 -19.79 2.61
C THR A 39 -11.26 -20.87 3.68
N ARG A 40 -10.08 -21.45 3.87
CA ARG A 40 -9.80 -22.45 4.90
C ARG A 40 -8.51 -22.08 5.62
N ARG A 41 -8.54 -22.06 6.95
CA ARG A 41 -7.37 -21.84 7.80
C ARG A 41 -6.76 -23.18 8.22
N GLU A 42 -5.44 -23.29 8.11
CA GLU A 42 -4.67 -24.39 8.68
C GLU A 42 -3.57 -23.88 9.60
N VAL A 43 -3.23 -24.62 10.62
CA VAL A 43 -2.06 -24.38 11.45
C VAL A 43 -0.96 -25.33 11.00
N TRP A 44 0.20 -24.77 10.65
CA TRP A 44 1.34 -25.54 10.19
C TRP A 44 2.43 -25.58 11.25
N GLU A 45 3.12 -26.71 11.33
CA GLU A 45 4.32 -26.86 12.11
C GLU A 45 5.44 -26.03 11.48
N ARG A 46 6.25 -25.31 12.30
CA ARG A 46 7.23 -24.31 11.87
C ARG A 46 8.25 -24.85 10.91
N ASP A 47 8.93 -25.94 11.26
CA ASP A 47 9.99 -26.51 10.43
C ASP A 47 9.46 -27.01 9.08
N LYS A 48 8.24 -27.57 9.10
CA LYS A 48 7.54 -27.99 7.90
C LYS A 48 7.22 -26.77 7.00
N ALA A 49 6.74 -25.69 7.59
CA ALA A 49 6.43 -24.46 6.86
C ALA A 49 7.68 -23.83 6.24
N ILE A 50 8.78 -23.70 6.99
CA ILE A 50 10.05 -23.17 6.49
C ILE A 50 10.59 -24.00 5.33
N LYS A 51 10.65 -25.32 5.50
CA LYS A 51 11.10 -26.24 4.43
C LYS A 51 10.24 -26.12 3.19
N HIS A 52 8.92 -26.02 3.37
CA HIS A 52 7.97 -25.91 2.28
C HIS A 52 8.15 -24.61 1.50
N PHE A 53 8.15 -23.46 2.15
CA PHE A 53 8.31 -22.16 1.48
C PHE A 53 9.68 -22.01 0.83
N LYS A 54 10.76 -22.53 1.43
CA LYS A 54 12.08 -22.60 0.78
C LYS A 54 12.05 -23.45 -0.49
N LYS A 55 11.36 -24.60 -0.47
CA LYS A 55 11.25 -25.53 -1.62
C LYS A 55 10.52 -24.91 -2.82
N ILE A 56 9.50 -24.09 -2.58
CA ILE A 56 8.74 -23.41 -3.65
C ILE A 56 9.34 -22.06 -4.05
N GLY A 57 10.51 -21.67 -3.50
CA GLY A 57 11.23 -20.46 -3.86
C GLY A 57 10.77 -19.19 -3.12
N GLU A 58 9.87 -19.30 -2.15
CA GLU A 58 9.33 -18.20 -1.36
C GLU A 58 10.25 -17.85 -0.18
N LYS A 59 11.48 -17.38 -0.49
CA LYS A 59 12.53 -17.09 0.51
C LYS A 59 12.09 -16.11 1.59
N TYR A 60 11.36 -15.06 1.21
CA TYR A 60 10.90 -14.02 2.14
C TYR A 60 9.89 -14.55 3.14
N LYS A 61 9.00 -15.46 2.72
CA LYS A 61 8.04 -16.11 3.63
C LYS A 61 8.76 -17.01 4.63
N ALA A 62 9.77 -17.73 4.18
CA ALA A 62 10.60 -18.53 5.09
C ALA A 62 11.31 -17.65 6.14
N GLU A 63 11.90 -16.53 5.73
CA GLU A 63 12.52 -15.56 6.65
C GLU A 63 11.52 -14.91 7.62
N ILE A 64 10.28 -14.62 7.16
CA ILE A 64 9.22 -14.14 8.04
C ILE A 64 8.91 -15.19 9.12
N ILE A 65 8.74 -16.44 8.74
CA ILE A 65 8.45 -17.54 9.67
C ILE A 65 9.56 -17.68 10.71
N GLU A 66 10.83 -17.60 10.29
CA GLU A 66 11.98 -17.65 11.20
C GLU A 66 11.99 -16.50 12.22
N SER A 67 11.39 -15.36 11.89
CA SER A 67 11.31 -14.19 12.78
C SER A 67 10.07 -14.17 13.70
N ILE A 68 9.08 -15.04 13.48
CA ILE A 68 7.89 -15.14 14.33
C ILE A 68 8.29 -15.83 15.64
N PRO A 69 7.89 -15.32 16.83
CA PRO A 69 8.15 -15.99 18.11
C PRO A 69 7.68 -17.44 18.14
N GLU A 70 8.42 -18.33 18.82
CA GLU A 70 8.08 -19.75 18.90
C GLU A 70 6.72 -20.02 19.59
N THR A 71 6.29 -19.08 20.42
CA THR A 71 5.01 -19.15 21.12
C THR A 71 3.80 -18.82 20.25
N GLU A 72 4.02 -18.26 19.03
CA GLU A 72 2.94 -17.92 18.11
C GLU A 72 2.64 -19.07 17.14
N GLU A 73 1.35 -19.33 16.90
CA GLU A 73 0.89 -20.27 15.90
C GLU A 73 1.17 -19.74 14.47
N LEU A 74 1.61 -20.64 13.60
CA LEU A 74 1.76 -20.36 12.19
C LEU A 74 0.50 -20.77 11.44
N SER A 75 -0.28 -19.81 10.99
CA SER A 75 -1.47 -20.06 10.20
C SER A 75 -1.25 -19.78 8.72
N VAL A 76 -1.79 -20.69 7.90
CA VAL A 76 -1.83 -20.62 6.45
C VAL A 76 -3.28 -20.57 6.02
N TYR A 77 -3.61 -19.62 5.17
CA TYR A 77 -4.95 -19.46 4.62
C TYR A 77 -4.97 -19.92 3.17
N HIS A 78 -5.85 -20.87 2.90
CA HIS A 78 -6.13 -21.38 1.57
C HIS A 78 -7.32 -20.65 0.97
N HIS A 79 -7.25 -20.36 -0.33
CA HIS A 79 -8.36 -19.85 -1.13
C HIS A 79 -8.64 -20.83 -2.26
N GLY A 80 -9.69 -21.64 -2.09
CA GLY A 80 -9.90 -22.84 -2.90
C GLY A 80 -8.79 -23.87 -2.68
N ASP A 81 -8.54 -24.71 -3.70
CA ASP A 81 -7.62 -25.85 -3.57
C ASP A 81 -6.21 -25.54 -4.11
N THR A 82 -6.04 -24.42 -4.83
CA THR A 82 -4.84 -24.17 -5.62
C THR A 82 -3.94 -23.08 -5.08
N TRP A 83 -4.44 -22.22 -4.17
CA TRP A 83 -3.66 -21.10 -3.66
C TRP A 83 -3.74 -20.98 -2.14
N TYR A 84 -2.63 -20.68 -1.53
CA TYR A 84 -2.52 -20.46 -0.08
C TYR A 84 -1.36 -19.52 0.23
N ASP A 85 -1.45 -18.87 1.38
CA ASP A 85 -0.40 -17.99 1.89
C ASP A 85 -0.35 -17.96 3.41
N LEU A 86 0.84 -17.57 3.93
CA LEU A 86 1.05 -17.30 5.35
C LEU A 86 0.29 -16.04 5.74
N CYS A 87 -0.60 -16.13 6.71
CA CYS A 87 -1.31 -14.96 7.23
C CYS A 87 -1.83 -15.22 8.66
N ARG A 88 -1.84 -14.16 9.48
CA ARG A 88 -2.44 -14.19 10.83
C ARG A 88 -3.97 -14.23 10.78
N GLY A 89 -4.55 -13.70 9.70
CA GLY A 89 -5.99 -13.54 9.58
C GLY A 89 -6.57 -12.43 10.46
N PRO A 90 -7.89 -12.39 10.67
CA PRO A 90 -8.86 -13.27 10.01
C PRO A 90 -9.03 -12.97 8.51
N HIS A 91 -9.53 -13.94 7.75
CA HIS A 91 -9.92 -13.77 6.37
C HIS A 91 -11.45 -13.88 6.21
N LEU A 92 -11.98 -13.32 5.11
CA LEU A 92 -13.37 -13.53 4.72
C LEU A 92 -13.61 -15.00 4.39
N VAL A 93 -14.82 -15.48 4.60
CA VAL A 93 -15.20 -16.89 4.41
C VAL A 93 -15.11 -17.36 2.95
N SER A 94 -15.17 -16.43 2.00
CA SER A 94 -14.94 -16.71 0.58
C SER A 94 -14.56 -15.45 -0.19
N SER A 95 -13.98 -15.63 -1.39
CA SER A 95 -13.53 -14.53 -2.23
C SER A 95 -14.67 -13.62 -2.71
N SER A 96 -15.90 -14.13 -2.88
CA SER A 96 -17.04 -13.31 -3.29
C SER A 96 -17.44 -12.24 -2.27
N LYS A 97 -17.09 -12.45 -0.98
CA LYS A 97 -17.39 -11.48 0.09
C LYS A 97 -16.53 -10.22 0.05
N ILE A 98 -15.46 -10.19 -0.74
CA ILE A 98 -14.66 -8.98 -0.98
C ILE A 98 -15.49 -7.93 -1.73
N GLY A 99 -16.39 -8.36 -2.62
CA GLY A 99 -17.07 -7.46 -3.55
C GLY A 99 -16.16 -6.98 -4.68
N LYS A 100 -16.67 -6.09 -5.53
CA LYS A 100 -15.94 -5.56 -6.69
C LYS A 100 -15.54 -4.09 -6.53
N ALA A 101 -15.84 -3.49 -5.38
CA ALA A 101 -15.48 -2.11 -5.07
C ALA A 101 -14.02 -2.02 -4.56
N PHE A 102 -13.07 -2.34 -5.41
CA PHE A 102 -11.63 -2.26 -5.14
C PHE A 102 -10.89 -1.56 -6.28
N LYS A 103 -9.71 -1.03 -5.97
CA LYS A 103 -8.82 -0.38 -6.94
C LYS A 103 -7.35 -0.59 -6.54
N LEU A 104 -6.49 -0.92 -7.50
CA LEU A 104 -5.05 -0.81 -7.32
C LEU A 104 -4.64 0.63 -7.61
N THR A 105 -3.92 1.26 -6.69
CA THR A 105 -3.73 2.72 -6.71
C THR A 105 -2.38 3.14 -7.21
N LYS A 106 -1.32 2.46 -6.80
CA LYS A 106 0.06 2.80 -7.20
C LYS A 106 1.04 1.65 -7.02
N VAL A 107 2.18 1.78 -7.69
CA VAL A 107 3.38 0.97 -7.47
C VAL A 107 4.47 1.85 -6.87
N SER A 108 5.23 1.33 -5.93
CA SER A 108 6.45 1.97 -5.41
C SER A 108 7.53 0.95 -5.10
N GLY A 109 8.79 1.39 -5.02
CA GLY A 109 9.86 0.60 -4.43
C GLY A 109 9.71 0.51 -2.91
N ALA A 110 10.07 -0.63 -2.35
CA ALA A 110 10.14 -0.82 -0.90
C ALA A 110 11.30 -1.77 -0.57
N TYR A 111 12.24 -1.33 0.24
CA TYR A 111 13.32 -2.21 0.69
C TYR A 111 12.79 -3.28 1.64
N TRP A 112 13.25 -4.51 1.45
CA TRP A 112 12.91 -5.61 2.34
C TRP A 112 13.23 -5.24 3.80
N ARG A 113 12.25 -5.40 4.69
CA ARG A 113 12.32 -5.00 6.12
C ARG A 113 12.67 -3.52 6.37
N GLY A 114 12.50 -2.65 5.37
CA GLY A 114 12.78 -1.22 5.50
C GLY A 114 14.27 -0.85 5.53
N ASP A 115 15.17 -1.79 5.33
CA ASP A 115 16.64 -1.55 5.31
C ASP A 115 17.11 -1.37 3.86
N SER A 116 17.69 -0.21 3.56
CA SER A 116 18.21 0.14 2.24
C SER A 116 19.36 -0.75 1.74
N LYS A 117 19.95 -1.55 2.62
CA LYS A 117 20.96 -2.55 2.26
C LYS A 117 20.36 -3.83 1.70
N ASN A 118 19.08 -4.05 1.93
CA ASN A 118 18.35 -5.21 1.45
C ASN A 118 17.83 -5.00 0.03
N GLU A 119 17.34 -6.09 -0.58
CA GLU A 119 16.75 -6.08 -1.90
C GLU A 119 15.53 -5.14 -1.97
N MET A 120 15.47 -4.34 -3.02
CA MET A 120 14.32 -3.49 -3.28
C MET A 120 13.24 -4.30 -3.99
N LEU A 121 12.08 -4.41 -3.33
CA LEU A 121 10.89 -5.05 -3.84
C LEU A 121 9.97 -4.03 -4.50
N GLN A 122 9.03 -4.51 -5.30
CA GLN A 122 7.99 -3.69 -5.88
C GLN A 122 6.71 -3.86 -5.06
N ARG A 123 6.22 -2.76 -4.52
CA ARG A 123 5.03 -2.71 -3.68
C ARG A 123 3.84 -2.18 -4.46
N ILE A 124 2.82 -3.02 -4.62
CA ILE A 124 1.53 -2.63 -5.17
C ILE A 124 0.60 -2.25 -4.03
N TYR A 125 0.02 -1.06 -4.10
CA TYR A 125 -1.02 -0.60 -3.18
C TYR A 125 -2.40 -0.76 -3.80
N GLY A 126 -3.37 -1.03 -2.94
CA GLY A 126 -4.76 -1.09 -3.34
C GLY A 126 -5.69 -0.68 -2.21
N THR A 127 -6.93 -0.48 -2.56
CA THR A 127 -8.02 -0.16 -1.62
C THR A 127 -9.24 -1.00 -1.95
N SER A 128 -10.08 -1.29 -0.96
CA SER A 128 -11.34 -2.03 -1.12
C SER A 128 -12.38 -1.49 -0.18
N TRP A 129 -13.61 -1.34 -0.65
CA TRP A 129 -14.70 -0.66 0.03
C TRP A 129 -15.97 -1.52 0.02
N ALA A 130 -16.91 -1.20 0.90
CA ALA A 130 -18.17 -1.94 1.02
C ALA A 130 -19.06 -1.75 -0.20
N SER A 131 -19.01 -0.57 -0.83
CA SER A 131 -19.80 -0.26 -2.03
C SER A 131 -18.98 0.50 -3.08
N GLN A 132 -19.42 0.43 -4.33
CA GLN A 132 -18.84 1.22 -5.42
C GLN A 132 -18.87 2.72 -5.13
N LYS A 133 -19.95 3.20 -4.52
CA LYS A 133 -20.09 4.61 -4.13
C LYS A 133 -19.00 5.02 -3.15
N ASP A 134 -18.72 4.21 -2.13
CA ASP A 134 -17.66 4.50 -1.14
C ASP A 134 -16.29 4.56 -1.79
N LEU A 135 -16.02 3.64 -2.73
CA LEU A 135 -14.79 3.65 -3.52
C LEU A 135 -14.68 4.93 -4.37
N ASP A 136 -15.73 5.30 -5.08
CA ASP A 136 -15.75 6.49 -5.94
C ASP A 136 -15.56 7.77 -5.11
N ASP A 137 -16.23 7.87 -3.96
CA ASP A 137 -16.08 8.98 -3.02
C ASP A 137 -14.65 9.07 -2.44
N TYR A 138 -14.03 7.92 -2.16
CA TYR A 138 -12.63 7.87 -1.73
C TYR A 138 -11.68 8.33 -2.84
N LEU A 139 -11.80 7.80 -4.05
CA LEU A 139 -10.95 8.16 -5.18
C LEU A 139 -11.08 9.65 -5.52
N LYS A 140 -12.30 10.19 -5.48
CA LYS A 140 -12.53 11.62 -5.67
C LYS A 140 -11.83 12.46 -4.60
N ARG A 141 -11.86 12.04 -3.33
CA ARG A 141 -11.14 12.76 -2.25
C ARG A 141 -9.63 12.77 -2.48
N ILE A 142 -9.06 11.66 -2.95
CA ILE A 142 -7.62 11.59 -3.29
C ILE A 142 -7.29 12.54 -4.44
N GLU A 143 -8.07 12.51 -5.52
CA GLU A 143 -7.90 13.42 -6.66
C GLU A 143 -7.99 14.90 -6.24
N GLU A 144 -8.97 15.24 -5.40
CA GLU A 144 -9.11 16.60 -4.86
C GLU A 144 -7.94 16.98 -3.94
N ALA A 145 -7.43 16.04 -3.14
CA ALA A 145 -6.25 16.28 -2.33
C ALA A 145 -4.99 16.53 -3.17
N GLU A 146 -4.80 15.77 -4.26
CA GLU A 146 -3.70 15.97 -5.21
C GLU A 146 -3.79 17.32 -5.92
N LYS A 147 -4.99 17.77 -6.30
CA LYS A 147 -5.21 19.10 -6.87
C LYS A 147 -4.87 20.22 -5.88
N ARG A 148 -5.01 19.96 -4.57
CA ARG A 148 -4.73 20.93 -3.48
C ARG A 148 -3.34 20.77 -2.87
N ASP A 149 -2.47 19.95 -3.45
CA ASP A 149 -1.10 19.79 -2.95
C ASP A 149 -0.38 21.14 -3.00
N HIS A 150 0.02 21.63 -1.82
CA HIS A 150 0.68 22.92 -1.66
C HIS A 150 1.97 23.03 -2.49
N ARG A 151 2.67 21.93 -2.74
CA ARG A 151 3.89 21.92 -3.57
C ARG A 151 3.57 22.22 -5.03
N LYS A 152 2.45 21.66 -5.53
CA LYS A 152 1.95 21.91 -6.87
C LYS A 152 1.42 23.33 -6.98
N LEU A 153 0.48 23.70 -6.10
CA LEU A 153 -0.10 25.06 -6.07
C LEU A 153 0.96 26.14 -5.84
N GLY A 154 1.90 25.89 -4.94
CA GLY A 154 2.99 26.84 -4.66
C GLY A 154 3.85 27.12 -5.89
N LYS A 155 4.12 26.11 -6.73
CA LYS A 155 4.83 26.26 -7.99
C LYS A 155 3.99 26.97 -9.05
N GLU A 156 2.73 26.54 -9.24
CA GLU A 156 1.81 27.09 -10.25
C GLU A 156 1.47 28.57 -9.96
N MET A 157 1.33 28.93 -8.69
CA MET A 157 1.04 30.30 -8.25
C MET A 157 2.29 31.17 -8.03
N ASP A 158 3.48 30.62 -8.29
CA ASP A 158 4.75 31.31 -8.08
C ASP A 158 4.94 31.84 -6.65
N LEU A 159 4.66 30.97 -5.65
CA LEU A 159 4.73 31.34 -4.26
C LEU A 159 6.10 31.11 -3.63
N PHE A 160 6.82 30.08 -4.07
CA PHE A 160 8.13 29.69 -3.56
C PHE A 160 8.86 28.74 -4.50
N HIS A 161 10.15 28.56 -4.27
CA HIS A 161 10.94 27.50 -4.90
C HIS A 161 11.93 26.87 -3.92
N PHE A 162 12.51 25.74 -4.31
CA PHE A 162 13.60 25.05 -3.62
C PHE A 162 14.85 25.09 -4.48
N ARG A 163 16.03 25.05 -3.86
CA ARG A 163 17.32 24.94 -4.53
C ARG A 163 18.06 23.68 -4.08
N GLU A 164 18.81 23.09 -4.99
CA GLU A 164 19.62 21.89 -4.69
C GLU A 164 20.74 22.18 -3.69
N GLU A 165 21.29 23.39 -3.74
CA GLU A 165 22.36 23.83 -2.82
C GLU A 165 21.88 24.08 -1.38
N SER A 166 20.57 24.14 -1.15
CA SER A 166 19.97 24.37 0.16
C SER A 166 18.76 23.46 0.38
N PRO A 167 18.96 22.14 0.49
CA PRO A 167 17.87 21.19 0.62
C PRO A 167 17.06 21.45 1.90
N GLY A 168 15.74 21.50 1.74
CA GLY A 168 14.81 21.77 2.83
C GLY A 168 14.54 23.25 3.13
N SER A 169 15.30 24.19 2.55
CA SER A 169 15.04 25.61 2.67
C SER A 169 14.04 26.10 1.63
N VAL A 170 13.04 26.84 2.07
CA VAL A 170 12.01 27.42 1.19
C VAL A 170 12.41 28.86 0.84
N PHE A 171 12.54 29.15 -0.45
CA PHE A 171 12.78 30.50 -0.97
C PHE A 171 11.43 31.11 -1.37
N TRP A 172 10.94 32.01 -0.53
CA TRP A 172 9.64 32.67 -0.72
C TRP A 172 9.72 33.75 -1.78
N HIS A 173 8.75 33.76 -2.69
CA HIS A 173 8.50 34.87 -3.59
C HIS A 173 7.57 35.90 -2.92
N GLU A 174 7.38 37.06 -3.52
CA GLU A 174 6.64 38.17 -2.91
C GLU A 174 5.21 37.76 -2.48
N LYS A 175 4.47 37.08 -3.37
CA LYS A 175 3.10 36.62 -3.05
C LYS A 175 3.11 35.53 -1.96
N GLY A 176 4.05 34.60 -2.03
CA GLY A 176 4.18 33.55 -1.04
C GLY A 176 4.56 34.09 0.34
N TRP A 177 5.49 35.02 0.39
CA TRP A 177 5.86 35.69 1.63
C TRP A 177 4.69 36.46 2.26
N THR A 178 3.93 37.20 1.45
CA THR A 178 2.72 37.88 1.91
C THR A 178 1.70 36.91 2.51
N LEU A 179 1.43 35.79 1.84
CA LEU A 179 0.53 34.76 2.34
C LEU A 179 1.05 34.16 3.65
N PHE A 180 2.33 33.82 3.71
CA PHE A 180 2.97 33.25 4.90
C PHE A 180 2.86 34.20 6.10
N GLN A 181 3.15 35.48 5.93
CA GLN A 181 3.00 36.50 7.01
C GLN A 181 1.55 36.62 7.49
N LYS A 182 0.57 36.58 6.60
CA LYS A 182 -0.86 36.60 6.99
C LYS A 182 -1.24 35.39 7.83
N LEU A 183 -0.75 34.21 7.48
CA LEU A 183 -0.99 32.98 8.26
C LEU A 183 -0.35 33.06 9.65
N ILE A 184 0.91 33.51 9.73
CA ILE A 184 1.60 33.72 11.02
C ILE A 184 0.81 34.68 11.90
N ASN A 185 0.42 35.84 11.37
CA ASN A 185 -0.30 36.86 12.13
C ASN A 185 -1.68 36.36 12.59
N TYR A 186 -2.38 35.60 11.74
CA TYR A 186 -3.63 34.96 12.12
C TYR A 186 -3.44 33.97 13.28
N MET A 187 -2.40 33.11 13.20
CA MET A 187 -2.12 32.13 14.26
C MET A 187 -1.77 32.84 15.57
N ARG A 188 -0.92 33.88 15.55
CA ARG A 188 -0.58 34.68 16.74
C ARG A 188 -1.82 35.26 17.38
N ALA A 189 -2.69 35.93 16.59
CA ALA A 189 -3.92 36.52 17.10
C ALA A 189 -4.96 35.51 17.64
N LYS A 190 -4.77 34.22 17.40
CA LYS A 190 -5.63 33.16 17.96
C LYS A 190 -5.03 32.50 19.19
N GLN A 191 -3.74 32.64 19.41
CA GLN A 191 -3.01 32.05 20.53
C GLN A 191 -2.89 33.04 21.71
N ASP A 192 -2.96 34.35 21.45
CA ASP A 192 -3.09 35.44 22.45
C ASP A 192 -4.56 35.56 22.93
#